data_3be77f6eaba85a7218c8a20d230e79bd
#
_entry.id   3be77f6eaba85a7218c8a20d230e79bd
#
_cell.length_a   1.000
_cell.length_b   1.000
_cell.length_c   1.000
_cell.angle_alpha   90.00
_cell.angle_beta   90.00
_cell.angle_gamma   90.00
#
_symmetry.space_group_name_H-M   'P 1'
#
loop_
_entity.id
_entity.type
_entity.pdbx_description
1 polymer ?
#
loop_
_entity_poly.entity_id
_entity_poly.type
_entity_poly.pdbx_seq_one_letter_code
_entity_poly.pdbx_strand_id
1 'polypeptide(L)'
;KVAICEQMEDPALAKGLVKREIIRTVTPGTVLDEACLDAGRSNYLCGVYLTDTAAGLCAADISTGQAQVTAFTGVQRMTGLINELGRFAPAEAVMNAAAYDDPALTAALEERFSCRRERLAEGRFDVSDAEKKVRLQFGEAALRDLPRNESAPLLALGGLLTYLYETQKTDVKQLDKLEWYRTGQFMELDLTARRNLELT
;
A
#
# COMPACT_ATOMS: atom_id res chain seq x y z
N LYS A 1 11.94 9.81 -2.13
CA LYS A 1 11.44 10.08 -0.76
C LYS A 1 11.95 11.44 -0.33
N VAL A 2 11.06 12.40 -0.05
CA VAL A 2 11.36 13.78 0.33
C VAL A 2 10.70 14.08 1.67
N ALA A 3 11.48 14.55 2.64
CA ALA A 3 10.94 14.99 3.93
C ALA A 3 10.65 16.49 3.90
N ILE A 4 9.46 16.87 4.29
CA ILE A 4 9.04 18.27 4.45
C ILE A 4 9.21 18.62 5.92
N CYS A 5 10.02 19.64 6.18
CA CYS A 5 10.28 20.14 7.53
C CYS A 5 9.72 21.55 7.70
N GLU A 6 9.07 21.78 8.83
CA GLU A 6 8.59 23.13 9.22
C GLU A 6 9.28 23.62 10.49
N GLN A 7 9.30 24.92 10.65
CA GLN A 7 9.76 25.57 11.87
C GLN A 7 8.68 25.49 12.93
N MET A 8 9.01 24.97 14.12
CA MET A 8 8.06 24.71 15.21
C MET A 8 7.98 25.86 16.20
N GLU A 9 8.80 26.91 16.04
CA GLU A 9 8.85 28.08 16.91
C GLU A 9 9.11 29.35 16.12
N ASP A 10 8.68 30.50 16.69
CA ASP A 10 8.90 31.81 16.09
C ASP A 10 10.41 32.14 16.05
N PRO A 11 11.01 32.40 14.88
CA PRO A 11 12.42 32.78 14.75
C PRO A 11 12.82 33.99 15.62
N ALA A 12 11.88 34.91 15.86
CA ALA A 12 12.11 36.13 16.68
C ALA A 12 12.26 35.79 18.18
N LEU A 13 11.73 34.67 18.62
CA LEU A 13 11.77 34.19 20.02
C LEU A 13 12.82 33.15 20.29
N ALA A 14 13.39 32.56 19.24
CA ALA A 14 14.37 31.48 19.37
C ALA A 14 15.72 32.00 19.89
N LYS A 15 16.22 31.37 20.95
CA LYS A 15 17.59 31.60 21.45
C LYS A 15 18.58 30.68 20.76
N GLY A 16 18.82 30.89 19.45
CA GLY A 16 19.73 30.06 18.65
C GLY A 16 19.11 29.53 17.37
N LEU A 17 19.44 28.25 16.99
CA LEU A 17 18.82 27.61 15.83
C LEU A 17 17.37 27.28 16.11
N VAL A 18 16.47 27.73 15.24
CA VAL A 18 15.04 27.44 15.30
C VAL A 18 14.80 25.92 15.19
N LYS A 19 14.00 25.39 16.11
CA LYS A 19 13.61 23.97 16.08
C LYS A 19 12.81 23.67 14.83
N ARG A 20 13.20 22.61 14.11
CA ARG A 20 12.51 22.11 12.92
C ARG A 20 12.08 20.66 13.14
N GLU A 21 10.90 20.32 12.68
CA GLU A 21 10.41 18.96 12.71
C GLU A 21 9.92 18.52 11.32
N ILE A 22 10.09 17.22 11.02
CA ILE A 22 9.53 16.62 9.81
C ILE A 22 8.02 16.48 10.04
N ILE A 23 7.24 17.21 9.27
CA ILE A 23 5.78 17.18 9.32
C ILE A 23 5.18 16.17 8.35
N ARG A 24 5.90 15.84 7.28
CA ARG A 24 5.45 14.90 6.25
C ARG A 24 6.62 14.35 5.46
N THR A 25 6.50 13.08 5.04
CA THR A 25 7.41 12.48 4.06
C THR A 25 6.61 12.13 2.80
N VAL A 26 6.99 12.73 1.68
CA VAL A 26 6.39 12.44 0.37
C VAL A 26 7.17 11.32 -0.29
N THR A 27 6.46 10.30 -0.76
CA THR A 27 6.99 9.15 -1.48
C THR A 27 6.17 8.93 -2.77
N PRO A 28 6.63 8.14 -3.76
CA PRO A 28 5.89 7.98 -5.02
C PRO A 28 4.42 7.59 -4.83
N GLY A 29 4.11 6.68 -3.90
CA GLY A 29 2.75 6.23 -3.62
C GLY A 29 1.94 7.15 -2.70
N THR A 30 2.55 8.23 -2.15
CA THR A 30 1.87 9.16 -1.23
C THR A 30 1.78 10.59 -1.76
N VAL A 31 1.99 10.79 -3.06
CA VAL A 31 1.80 12.09 -3.72
C VAL A 31 0.30 12.40 -3.76
N LEU A 32 -0.06 13.60 -3.31
CA LEU A 32 -1.44 14.13 -3.32
C LEU A 32 -1.56 15.41 -4.17
N ASP A 33 -0.44 15.97 -4.61
CA ASP A 33 -0.43 17.18 -5.41
C ASP A 33 -0.85 16.84 -6.85
N GLU A 34 -1.99 17.40 -7.29
CA GLU A 34 -2.53 17.19 -8.63
C GLU A 34 -1.54 17.58 -9.74
N ALA A 35 -0.66 18.56 -9.48
CA ALA A 35 0.38 18.95 -10.43
C ALA A 35 1.47 17.87 -10.63
N CYS A 36 1.57 16.92 -9.69
CA CYS A 36 2.54 15.83 -9.70
C CYS A 36 1.88 14.47 -10.05
N LEU A 37 0.55 14.43 -10.19
CA LEU A 37 -0.22 13.25 -10.55
C LEU A 37 -0.59 13.30 -12.04
N ASP A 38 -0.55 12.15 -12.69
CA ASP A 38 -1.12 12.00 -14.03
C ASP A 38 -2.65 11.91 -13.90
N ALA A 39 -3.37 12.90 -14.44
CA ALA A 39 -4.83 12.98 -14.35
C ALA A 39 -5.56 11.75 -14.96
N GLY A 40 -4.88 10.95 -15.77
CA GLY A 40 -5.41 9.74 -16.40
C GLY A 40 -5.10 8.44 -15.68
N ARG A 41 -4.31 8.46 -14.57
CA ARG A 41 -3.87 7.23 -13.89
C ARG A 41 -4.01 7.35 -12.36
N SER A 42 -4.53 6.29 -11.76
CA SER A 42 -4.50 6.14 -10.30
C SER A 42 -3.08 5.98 -9.78
N ASN A 43 -2.78 6.58 -8.63
CA ASN A 43 -1.48 6.50 -7.99
C ASN A 43 -1.54 5.51 -6.82
N TYR A 44 -1.34 4.22 -7.12
CA TYR A 44 -1.47 3.19 -6.11
C TYR A 44 -0.21 3.04 -5.24
N LEU A 45 -0.45 3.01 -3.92
CA LEU A 45 0.45 2.46 -2.92
C LEU A 45 -0.06 1.06 -2.57
N CYS A 46 0.80 0.04 -2.71
CA CYS A 46 0.44 -1.33 -2.37
C CYS A 46 1.10 -1.79 -1.06
N GLY A 47 0.34 -2.51 -0.23
CA GLY A 47 0.85 -3.32 0.88
C GLY A 47 0.85 -4.79 0.47
N VAL A 48 1.97 -5.48 0.66
CA VAL A 48 2.12 -6.90 0.33
C VAL A 48 2.63 -7.67 1.54
N TYR A 49 1.94 -8.72 1.91
CA TYR A 49 2.37 -9.65 2.94
C TYR A 49 2.40 -11.07 2.38
N LEU A 50 3.58 -11.67 2.35
CA LEU A 50 3.82 -13.00 1.79
C LEU A 50 4.25 -13.98 2.87
N THR A 51 3.70 -15.19 2.80
CA THR A 51 4.14 -16.37 3.55
C THR A 51 4.31 -17.56 2.60
N ASP A 52 4.77 -18.69 3.11
CA ASP A 52 4.92 -19.92 2.33
C ASP A 52 3.58 -20.46 1.78
N THR A 53 2.47 -20.13 2.41
CA THR A 53 1.14 -20.68 2.07
C THR A 53 0.15 -19.66 1.54
N ALA A 54 0.34 -18.37 1.82
CA ALA A 54 -0.60 -17.32 1.48
C ALA A 54 0.10 -16.01 1.10
N ALA A 55 -0.59 -15.18 0.33
CA ALA A 55 -0.22 -13.81 0.07
C ALA A 55 -1.42 -12.90 0.27
N GLY A 56 -1.19 -11.73 0.88
CA GLY A 56 -2.15 -10.64 1.00
C GLY A 56 -1.70 -9.46 0.18
N LEU A 57 -2.64 -8.79 -0.47
CA LEU A 57 -2.44 -7.56 -1.21
C LEU A 57 -3.47 -6.53 -0.77
N CYS A 58 -3.00 -5.34 -0.47
CA CYS A 58 -3.82 -4.15 -0.32
C CYS A 58 -3.33 -3.10 -1.33
N ALA A 59 -4.21 -2.59 -2.16
CA ALA A 59 -3.92 -1.46 -3.05
C ALA A 59 -4.75 -0.25 -2.60
N ALA A 60 -4.08 0.85 -2.29
CA ALA A 60 -4.71 2.09 -1.85
C ALA A 60 -4.35 3.23 -2.78
N ASP A 61 -5.36 3.97 -3.21
CA ASP A 61 -5.21 5.26 -3.87
C ASP A 61 -5.68 6.35 -2.90
N ILE A 62 -4.71 7.09 -2.36
CA ILE A 62 -4.98 8.12 -1.34
C ILE A 62 -5.74 9.29 -1.95
N SER A 63 -5.59 9.56 -3.24
CA SER A 63 -6.25 10.68 -3.92
C SER A 63 -7.76 10.46 -4.07
N THR A 64 -8.17 9.19 -4.28
CA THR A 64 -9.59 8.81 -4.41
C THR A 64 -10.20 8.31 -3.10
N GLY A 65 -9.38 8.07 -2.08
CA GLY A 65 -9.83 7.58 -0.79
C GLY A 65 -10.18 6.09 -0.76
N GLN A 66 -9.77 5.31 -1.76
CA GLN A 66 -10.14 3.90 -1.91
C GLN A 66 -8.99 2.97 -1.56
N ALA A 67 -9.30 1.91 -0.83
CA ALA A 67 -8.42 0.77 -0.60
C ALA A 67 -9.13 -0.52 -1.01
N GLN A 68 -8.45 -1.35 -1.77
CA GLN A 68 -8.91 -2.67 -2.20
C GLN A 68 -7.99 -3.74 -1.61
N VAL A 69 -8.58 -4.77 -1.03
CA VAL A 69 -7.83 -5.84 -0.35
C VAL A 69 -8.23 -7.20 -0.89
N THR A 70 -7.24 -8.05 -1.11
CA THR A 70 -7.46 -9.43 -1.56
C THR A 70 -6.41 -10.38 -1.01
N ALA A 71 -6.66 -11.68 -1.15
CA ALA A 71 -5.74 -12.74 -0.74
C ALA A 71 -5.58 -13.80 -1.82
N PHE A 72 -4.42 -14.44 -1.78
CA PHE A 72 -4.07 -15.55 -2.66
C PHE A 72 -3.54 -16.71 -1.82
N THR A 73 -3.99 -17.91 -2.12
CA THR A 73 -3.58 -19.14 -1.42
C THR A 73 -3.20 -20.24 -2.42
N GLY A 74 -2.53 -21.27 -1.94
CA GLY A 74 -2.17 -22.42 -2.75
C GLY A 74 -1.02 -22.19 -3.73
N VAL A 75 -0.90 -23.07 -4.71
CA VAL A 75 0.25 -23.15 -5.63
C VAL A 75 0.35 -21.92 -6.53
N GLN A 76 -0.78 -21.35 -6.93
CA GLN A 76 -0.84 -20.20 -7.85
C GLN A 76 -0.83 -18.85 -7.15
N ARG A 77 -0.59 -18.78 -5.81
CA ARG A 77 -0.64 -17.54 -5.05
C ARG A 77 0.28 -16.45 -5.60
N MET A 78 1.49 -16.82 -6.04
CA MET A 78 2.45 -15.88 -6.61
C MET A 78 2.02 -15.35 -7.97
N THR A 79 1.52 -16.22 -8.84
CA THR A 79 1.01 -15.82 -10.15
C THR A 79 -0.18 -14.86 -10.00
N GLY A 80 -1.12 -15.19 -9.12
CA GLY A 80 -2.27 -14.35 -8.82
C GLY A 80 -1.85 -12.98 -8.26
N LEU A 81 -0.94 -12.96 -7.29
CA LEU A 81 -0.40 -11.73 -6.70
C LEU A 81 0.29 -10.85 -7.77
N ILE A 82 1.14 -11.42 -8.63
CA ILE A 82 1.84 -10.68 -9.68
C ILE A 82 0.86 -10.13 -10.72
N ASN A 83 -0.14 -10.92 -11.13
CA ASN A 83 -1.17 -10.46 -12.06
C ASN A 83 -1.97 -9.29 -11.48
N GLU A 84 -2.32 -9.38 -10.21
CA GLU A 84 -3.09 -8.32 -9.54
C GLU A 84 -2.25 -7.05 -9.32
N LEU A 85 -0.96 -7.19 -8.98
CA LEU A 85 -0.02 -6.06 -8.97
C LEU A 85 0.09 -5.43 -10.36
N GLY A 86 0.03 -6.23 -11.44
CA GLY A 86 -0.02 -5.73 -12.81
C GLY A 86 -1.30 -4.96 -13.13
N ARG A 87 -2.43 -5.31 -12.51
CA ARG A 87 -3.69 -4.56 -12.66
C ARG A 87 -3.58 -3.16 -12.03
N PHE A 88 -2.98 -3.06 -10.86
CA PHE A 88 -2.82 -1.79 -10.15
C PHE A 88 -1.63 -0.97 -10.66
N ALA A 89 -0.58 -1.62 -11.17
CA ALA A 89 0.67 -0.98 -11.59
C ALA A 89 1.17 0.05 -10.55
N PRO A 90 1.46 -0.38 -9.29
CA PRO A 90 1.70 0.54 -8.19
C PRO A 90 2.94 1.39 -8.39
N ALA A 91 2.89 2.66 -7.95
CA ALA A 91 4.04 3.53 -7.89
C ALA A 91 4.99 3.15 -6.74
N GLU A 92 4.44 2.56 -5.68
CA GLU A 92 5.20 2.14 -4.50
C GLU A 92 4.55 0.91 -3.85
N ALA A 93 5.38 0.00 -3.33
CA ALA A 93 4.94 -1.18 -2.58
C ALA A 93 5.70 -1.32 -1.26
N VAL A 94 4.95 -1.48 -0.16
CA VAL A 94 5.48 -1.77 1.17
C VAL A 94 5.29 -3.24 1.48
N MET A 95 6.31 -3.91 2.00
CA MET A 95 6.39 -5.35 1.97
C MET A 95 7.03 -5.91 3.25
N ASN A 96 6.61 -7.11 3.68
CA ASN A 96 7.37 -7.89 4.66
C ASN A 96 8.66 -8.47 4.03
N ALA A 97 9.54 -9.02 4.85
CA ALA A 97 10.82 -9.56 4.37
C ALA A 97 10.65 -10.63 3.28
N ALA A 98 9.74 -11.59 3.48
CA ALA A 98 9.51 -12.67 2.53
C ALA A 98 9.08 -12.17 1.14
N ALA A 99 8.22 -11.15 1.09
CA ALA A 99 7.81 -10.53 -0.17
C ALA A 99 8.93 -9.67 -0.79
N TYR A 100 9.68 -8.95 0.04
CA TYR A 100 10.74 -8.07 -0.43
C TYR A 100 11.91 -8.84 -1.03
N ASP A 101 12.28 -9.99 -0.44
CA ASP A 101 13.41 -10.82 -0.84
C ASP A 101 13.03 -11.84 -1.94
N ASP A 102 11.73 -11.92 -2.35
CA ASP A 102 11.28 -12.84 -3.40
C ASP A 102 11.71 -12.34 -4.80
N PRO A 103 12.46 -13.18 -5.57
CA PRO A 103 12.99 -12.76 -6.87
C PRO A 103 11.92 -12.50 -7.93
N ALA A 104 10.80 -13.24 -7.92
CA ALA A 104 9.75 -13.07 -8.91
C ALA A 104 8.97 -11.77 -8.68
N LEU A 105 8.70 -11.43 -7.40
CA LEU A 105 8.12 -10.13 -7.04
C LEU A 105 9.08 -8.98 -7.34
N THR A 106 10.37 -9.15 -7.06
CA THR A 106 11.39 -8.15 -7.39
C THR A 106 11.39 -7.83 -8.87
N ALA A 107 11.51 -8.84 -9.73
CA ALA A 107 11.52 -8.67 -11.18
C ALA A 107 10.22 -8.04 -11.68
N ALA A 108 9.05 -8.46 -11.16
CA ALA A 108 7.77 -7.89 -11.56
C ALA A 108 7.65 -6.41 -11.18
N LEU A 109 7.99 -6.05 -9.96
CA LEU A 109 7.82 -4.68 -9.46
C LEU A 109 8.84 -3.70 -10.05
N GLU A 110 10.10 -4.08 -10.16
CA GLU A 110 11.16 -3.18 -10.66
C GLU A 110 11.18 -3.12 -12.18
N GLU A 111 11.19 -4.27 -12.86
CA GLU A 111 11.42 -4.31 -14.30
C GLU A 111 10.16 -4.02 -15.12
N ARG A 112 8.96 -4.45 -14.62
CA ARG A 112 7.71 -4.29 -15.37
C ARG A 112 6.95 -3.03 -14.99
N PHE A 113 6.95 -2.65 -13.69
CA PHE A 113 6.10 -1.57 -13.19
C PHE A 113 6.90 -0.33 -12.75
N SER A 114 8.23 -0.40 -12.72
CA SER A 114 9.10 0.67 -12.18
C SER A 114 8.67 1.10 -10.77
N CYS A 115 8.16 0.14 -10.00
CA CYS A 115 7.59 0.35 -8.67
C CYS A 115 8.71 0.49 -7.64
N ARG A 116 8.62 1.51 -6.81
CA ARG A 116 9.50 1.63 -5.64
C ARG A 116 9.12 0.61 -4.59
N ARG A 117 10.09 -0.14 -4.10
CA ARG A 117 9.90 -1.11 -3.02
C ARG A 117 10.41 -0.56 -1.69
N GLU A 118 9.66 -0.79 -0.62
CA GLU A 118 10.07 -0.46 0.75
C GLU A 118 9.85 -1.68 1.65
N ARG A 119 10.92 -2.14 2.30
CA ARG A 119 10.85 -3.23 3.27
C ARG A 119 10.46 -2.69 4.63
N LEU A 120 9.41 -3.21 5.21
CA LEU A 120 9.03 -2.92 6.58
C LEU A 120 9.60 -3.97 7.54
N ALA A 121 9.94 -3.53 8.75
CA ALA A 121 10.37 -4.44 9.82
C ALA A 121 9.23 -5.39 10.20
N GLU A 122 9.55 -6.65 10.55
CA GLU A 122 8.56 -7.68 10.89
C GLU A 122 7.61 -7.27 12.02
N GLY A 123 8.07 -6.51 12.99
CA GLY A 123 7.23 -5.97 14.07
C GLY A 123 6.14 -4.99 13.60
N ARG A 124 6.10 -4.62 12.31
CA ARG A 124 5.02 -3.81 11.71
C ARG A 124 3.84 -4.65 11.21
N PHE A 125 3.98 -5.97 11.23
CA PHE A 125 2.98 -6.92 10.77
C PHE A 125 2.40 -7.73 11.95
N ASP A 126 1.80 -7.03 12.90
CA ASP A 126 1.10 -7.63 14.04
C ASP A 126 -0.42 -7.61 13.81
N VAL A 127 -1.08 -8.75 14.04
CA VAL A 127 -2.52 -8.92 13.79
C VAL A 127 -3.35 -7.98 14.66
N SER A 128 -3.04 -7.89 15.97
CA SER A 128 -3.80 -7.06 16.91
C SER A 128 -3.65 -5.57 16.60
N ASP A 129 -2.45 -5.15 16.19
CA ASP A 129 -2.17 -3.79 15.78
C ASP A 129 -2.85 -3.45 14.44
N ALA A 130 -2.83 -4.38 13.48
CA ALA A 130 -3.53 -4.24 12.20
C ALA A 130 -5.06 -4.11 12.41
N GLU A 131 -5.67 -4.96 13.25
CA GLU A 131 -7.09 -4.86 13.58
C GLU A 131 -7.46 -3.50 14.18
N LYS A 132 -6.63 -2.97 15.11
CA LYS A 132 -6.86 -1.65 15.72
C LYS A 132 -6.80 -0.54 14.66
N LYS A 133 -5.83 -0.58 13.76
CA LYS A 133 -5.68 0.40 12.68
C LYS A 133 -6.82 0.36 11.70
N VAL A 134 -7.23 -0.84 11.26
CA VAL A 134 -8.37 -1.01 10.36
C VAL A 134 -9.67 -0.51 11.00
N ARG A 135 -9.90 -0.82 12.28
CA ARG A 135 -11.06 -0.34 13.03
C ARG A 135 -11.06 1.19 13.16
N LEU A 136 -9.90 1.78 13.43
CA LEU A 136 -9.75 3.23 13.54
C LEU A 136 -9.99 3.94 12.21
N GLN A 137 -9.47 3.37 11.11
CA GLN A 137 -9.50 3.98 9.79
C GLN A 137 -10.83 3.80 9.07
N PHE A 138 -11.38 2.58 9.08
CA PHE A 138 -12.53 2.18 8.27
C PHE A 138 -13.74 1.75 9.09
N GLY A 139 -13.59 1.66 10.41
CA GLY A 139 -14.66 1.24 11.31
C GLY A 139 -14.77 -0.29 11.50
N GLU A 140 -15.65 -0.68 12.41
CA GLU A 140 -15.85 -2.09 12.81
C GLU A 140 -16.48 -2.96 11.71
N ALA A 141 -17.28 -2.36 10.85
CA ALA A 141 -17.95 -3.08 9.75
C ALA A 141 -16.90 -3.58 8.74
N ALA A 142 -15.99 -2.70 8.32
CA ALA A 142 -14.92 -3.04 7.39
C ALA A 142 -14.01 -4.17 7.90
N LEU A 143 -13.72 -4.18 9.21
CA LEU A 143 -12.94 -5.27 9.82
C LEU A 143 -13.69 -6.61 9.78
N ARG A 144 -15.02 -6.60 9.92
CA ARG A 144 -15.85 -7.84 9.84
C ARG A 144 -15.93 -8.43 8.45
N ASP A 145 -15.81 -7.59 7.42
CA ASP A 145 -15.88 -8.02 6.02
C ASP A 145 -14.57 -8.70 5.57
N LEU A 146 -13.47 -8.48 6.29
CA LEU A 146 -12.20 -9.17 6.02
C LEU A 146 -12.27 -10.66 6.43
N PRO A 147 -11.60 -11.57 5.69
CA PRO A 147 -11.61 -12.99 6.00
C PRO A 147 -10.92 -13.28 7.33
N ARG A 148 -11.64 -13.89 8.26
CA ARG A 148 -11.11 -14.22 9.60
C ARG A 148 -10.12 -15.39 9.61
N ASN A 149 -10.17 -16.24 8.60
CA ASN A 149 -9.34 -17.43 8.49
C ASN A 149 -8.00 -17.17 7.77
N GLU A 150 -7.80 -15.97 7.25
CA GLU A 150 -6.64 -15.56 6.46
C GLU A 150 -6.08 -14.26 7.02
N SER A 151 -4.95 -14.31 7.71
CA SER A 151 -4.33 -13.10 8.28
C SER A 151 -3.56 -12.26 7.25
N ALA A 152 -3.15 -12.85 6.13
CA ALA A 152 -2.31 -12.20 5.14
C ALA A 152 -2.90 -10.88 4.58
N PRO A 153 -4.19 -10.81 4.17
CA PRO A 153 -4.79 -9.55 3.71
C PRO A 153 -4.87 -8.49 4.80
N LEU A 154 -5.21 -8.88 6.03
CA LEU A 154 -5.22 -7.97 7.17
C LEU A 154 -3.83 -7.41 7.47
N LEU A 155 -2.79 -8.25 7.41
CA LEU A 155 -1.41 -7.83 7.63
C LEU A 155 -0.88 -6.95 6.50
N ALA A 156 -1.24 -7.23 5.25
CA ALA A 156 -0.91 -6.36 4.12
C ALA A 156 -1.53 -4.95 4.29
N LEU A 157 -2.80 -4.87 4.66
CA LEU A 157 -3.49 -3.61 4.95
C LEU A 157 -2.90 -2.91 6.18
N GLY A 158 -2.65 -3.64 7.27
CA GLY A 158 -2.06 -3.11 8.50
C GLY A 158 -0.66 -2.54 8.29
N GLY A 159 0.18 -3.22 7.51
CA GLY A 159 1.51 -2.74 7.11
C GLY A 159 1.43 -1.46 6.28
N LEU A 160 0.51 -1.40 5.31
CA LEU A 160 0.26 -0.21 4.50
C LEU A 160 -0.20 0.97 5.36
N LEU A 161 -1.17 0.78 6.26
CA LEU A 161 -1.64 1.82 7.19
C LEU A 161 -0.51 2.31 8.11
N THR A 162 0.32 1.38 8.62
CA THR A 162 1.49 1.74 9.42
C THR A 162 2.42 2.68 8.66
N TYR A 163 2.74 2.33 7.42
CA TYR A 163 3.59 3.14 6.56
C TYR A 163 2.98 4.51 6.27
N LEU A 164 1.68 4.57 6.01
CA LEU A 164 0.96 5.83 5.79
C LEU A 164 1.01 6.73 7.02
N TYR A 165 0.70 6.23 8.20
CA TYR A 165 0.75 7.02 9.43
C TYR A 165 2.15 7.54 9.74
N GLU A 166 3.19 6.75 9.47
CA GLU A 166 4.58 7.16 9.68
C GLU A 166 5.06 8.21 8.68
N THR A 167 4.61 8.13 7.44
CA THR A 167 5.03 9.06 6.38
C THR A 167 4.21 10.33 6.38
N GLN A 168 2.90 10.26 6.60
CA GLN A 168 2.02 11.44 6.56
C GLN A 168 2.02 12.20 7.88
N LYS A 169 2.31 11.54 9.02
CA LYS A 169 2.32 12.14 10.38
C LYS A 169 1.01 12.80 10.81
N THR A 170 -0.01 12.70 9.99
CA THR A 170 -1.36 13.22 10.21
C THR A 170 -2.36 12.13 9.87
N ASP A 171 -3.61 12.30 10.30
CA ASP A 171 -4.70 11.40 9.93
C ASP A 171 -4.85 11.34 8.41
N VAL A 172 -4.92 10.12 7.88
CA VAL A 172 -5.17 9.88 6.44
C VAL A 172 -6.69 9.75 6.23
N LYS A 173 -7.44 10.80 6.65
CA LYS A 173 -8.91 10.79 6.69
C LYS A 173 -9.57 10.60 5.33
N GLN A 174 -8.87 10.99 4.26
CA GLN A 174 -9.35 10.81 2.90
C GLN A 174 -9.42 9.32 2.48
N LEU A 175 -8.65 8.43 3.10
CA LEU A 175 -8.72 7.00 2.84
C LEU A 175 -9.86 6.39 3.68
N ASP A 176 -11.09 6.45 3.18
CA ASP A 176 -12.31 6.12 3.93
C ASP A 176 -13.10 4.93 3.40
N LYS A 177 -12.73 4.40 2.21
CA LYS A 177 -13.40 3.27 1.58
C LYS A 177 -12.49 2.06 1.54
N LEU A 178 -12.96 0.94 2.12
CA LEU A 178 -12.30 -0.36 2.07
C LEU A 178 -13.19 -1.36 1.37
N GLU A 179 -12.66 -2.01 0.35
CA GLU A 179 -13.31 -3.08 -0.39
C GLU A 179 -12.52 -4.38 -0.27
N TRP A 180 -13.15 -5.42 0.27
CA TRP A 180 -12.65 -6.78 0.17
C TRP A 180 -13.21 -7.46 -1.07
N TYR A 181 -12.34 -8.04 -1.88
CA TYR A 181 -12.76 -8.80 -3.06
C TYR A 181 -11.97 -10.10 -3.19
N ARG A 182 -12.52 -11.06 -3.92
CA ARG A 182 -11.84 -12.29 -4.32
C ARG A 182 -11.52 -12.23 -5.80
N THR A 183 -10.30 -12.56 -6.14
CA THR A 183 -9.90 -12.80 -7.53
C THR A 183 -10.58 -14.08 -8.05
N GLY A 184 -10.82 -14.16 -9.36
CA GLY A 184 -11.47 -15.33 -9.96
C GLY A 184 -13.01 -15.27 -10.05
N GLN A 185 -13.65 -14.19 -9.59
CA GLN A 185 -15.08 -13.94 -9.87
C GLN A 185 -15.33 -13.43 -11.30
N PHE A 186 -14.30 -12.92 -11.95
CA PHE A 186 -14.32 -12.44 -13.32
C PHE A 186 -13.21 -13.12 -14.12
N MET A 187 -13.30 -13.08 -15.44
CA MET A 187 -12.24 -13.56 -16.33
C MET A 187 -10.97 -12.75 -16.10
N GLU A 188 -9.93 -13.40 -15.59
CA GLU A 188 -8.62 -12.78 -15.43
C GLU A 188 -7.91 -12.70 -16.78
N LEU A 189 -7.58 -11.49 -17.19
CA LEU A 189 -6.70 -11.25 -18.33
C LEU A 189 -5.29 -11.00 -17.83
N ASP A 190 -4.38 -11.88 -18.21
CA ASP A 190 -2.96 -11.65 -17.94
C ASP A 190 -2.43 -10.41 -18.68
N LEU A 191 -1.25 -9.93 -18.31
CA LEU A 191 -0.64 -8.76 -18.92
C LEU A 191 -0.44 -8.90 -20.44
N THR A 192 -0.20 -10.11 -20.92
CA THR A 192 -0.02 -10.40 -22.34
C THR A 192 -1.35 -10.31 -23.08
N ALA A 193 -2.40 -10.89 -22.50
CA ALA A 193 -3.75 -10.81 -23.06
C ALA A 193 -4.27 -9.36 -23.08
N ARG A 194 -4.06 -8.59 -22.00
CA ARG A 194 -4.43 -7.16 -21.94
C ARG A 194 -3.74 -6.36 -23.04
N ARG A 195 -2.43 -6.54 -23.21
CA ARG A 195 -1.66 -5.87 -24.26
C ARG A 195 -2.12 -6.27 -25.65
N ASN A 196 -2.39 -7.55 -25.88
CA ASN A 196 -2.84 -8.05 -27.18
C ASN A 196 -4.27 -7.60 -27.52
N LEU A 197 -5.09 -7.33 -26.51
CA LEU A 197 -6.45 -6.81 -26.65
C LEU A 197 -6.50 -5.27 -26.62
N GLU A 198 -5.35 -4.60 -26.53
CA GLU A 198 -5.23 -3.14 -26.45
C GLU A 198 -6.03 -2.52 -25.30
N LEU A 199 -6.24 -3.29 -24.20
CA LEU A 199 -6.91 -2.84 -22.99
C LEU A 199 -5.87 -2.14 -22.10
N THR A 200 -5.69 -0.84 -22.27
CA THR A 200 -4.81 0.02 -21.48
C THR A 200 -5.58 0.79 -20.44
#